data_5dffa3eddbd6240df94e3057bce2d5fc
#
_entry.id   5dffa3eddbd6240df94e3057bce2d5fc
#
_cell.length_a   1.000
_cell.length_b   1.000
_cell.length_c   1.000
_cell.angle_alpha   90.00
_cell.angle_beta   90.00
_cell.angle_gamma   90.00
#
_symmetry.space_group_name_H-M   'P 1'
#
loop_
_entity.id
_entity.type
_entity.pdbx_description
1 polymer ?
#
loop_
_entity_poly.entity_id
_entity_poly.type
_entity_poly.pdbx_seq_one_letter_code
_entity_poly.pdbx_strand_id
1 'polypeptide(L)'
;MKEFIQVLKRFVPPYKKYLILHVIFNILSALLNIFSFMLIVPILQILFKMQEANYSYIPWGAEGSFKDIAINNFYYYVTQLIENYGASTTLLLLGLFLAFMTFLKTASYFLSSATMIPIRTGVVRDIRVALYKKILNLPLGFFSEERKGDIIARMSGDVNEIETSIMSSLDMLFKNPILILFYFGTLIATSWELTLFTITVLPFMGWFMGRVGRMLKRKSLVAQNLWSDLMSQVEETLGGLRIIKAFNAEHKMNKRFMDSNNLYRDTISRVNTRQQMAHPMSEFLGTVLIVIVLWFGGTLILQNNSTITAPSFIFYLVMLYSLINPLKEFSKASYNIPKGLASMERVDKILMAENKMPVVANPVHIGPLKDKIEFKNVSFKYDTKWVLKDINLTIEKGKTIALVGQSGSGKSTMVDLIPRYHDVQEGEILIDGVNVKATTLHDLRSIMGNVNQEAILFNDTFFNNISFGVENATLEQVIEAAKIANAHDFIMASENGYDTMIGDRGGKLSGGQRQRISIARAILKNPPILILDEATSALDTESERMVQDALEKLMKNRTTIAIAHRLSTIRHADEICVLHEGQIVERGKHDELLALDGYYKRLCDMQQMR
;
A
#
# COMPACT_ATOMS: atom_id res chain seq x y z
N MET A 1 0.78 -8.78 20.67
CA MET A 1 2.21 -9.09 20.45
C MET A 1 2.42 -10.35 19.60
N LYS A 2 1.69 -11.47 19.84
CA LYS A 2 1.81 -12.70 19.00
C LYS A 2 1.53 -12.44 17.50
N GLU A 3 0.42 -11.79 17.19
CA GLU A 3 0.02 -11.44 15.80
C GLU A 3 1.08 -10.59 15.10
N PHE A 4 1.66 -9.64 15.83
CA PHE A 4 2.69 -8.77 15.27
C PHE A 4 4.00 -9.53 14.97
N ILE A 5 4.40 -10.46 15.83
CA ILE A 5 5.54 -11.34 15.57
C ILE A 5 5.29 -12.19 14.32
N GLN A 6 4.05 -12.57 14.03
CA GLN A 6 3.69 -13.25 12.78
C GLN A 6 3.92 -12.36 11.56
N VAL A 7 3.56 -11.08 11.62
CA VAL A 7 3.83 -10.11 10.53
C VAL A 7 5.34 -9.96 10.30
N LEU A 8 6.13 -9.83 11.37
CA LEU A 8 7.59 -9.76 11.26
C LEU A 8 8.17 -11.04 10.65
N LYS A 9 7.72 -12.22 11.08
CA LYS A 9 8.14 -13.51 10.54
C LYS A 9 7.80 -13.69 9.06
N ARG A 10 6.75 -13.03 8.58
CA ARG A 10 6.32 -13.11 7.19
C ARG A 10 7.17 -12.24 6.25
N PHE A 11 7.55 -11.03 6.67
CA PHE A 11 8.14 -10.03 5.78
C PHE A 11 9.61 -9.70 6.07
N VAL A 12 10.12 -9.93 7.28
CA VAL A 12 11.51 -9.59 7.65
C VAL A 12 12.56 -10.63 7.26
N PRO A 13 12.27 -11.94 7.14
CA PRO A 13 13.30 -12.97 6.87
C PRO A 13 14.19 -12.71 5.65
N PRO A 14 13.73 -12.16 4.52
CA PRO A 14 14.59 -11.81 3.38
C PRO A 14 15.69 -10.81 3.75
N TYR A 15 15.48 -10.00 4.78
CA TYR A 15 16.34 -8.90 5.22
C TYR A 15 17.18 -9.24 6.46
N LYS A 16 17.27 -10.51 6.87
CA LYS A 16 17.97 -10.95 8.10
C LYS A 16 19.40 -10.45 8.22
N LYS A 17 20.13 -10.31 7.10
CA LYS A 17 21.49 -9.78 7.09
C LYS A 17 21.56 -8.36 7.66
N TYR A 18 20.66 -7.51 7.22
CA TYR A 18 20.57 -6.12 7.70
C TYR A 18 20.15 -6.04 9.17
N LEU A 19 19.24 -6.94 9.60
CA LEU A 19 18.83 -7.01 11.00
C LEU A 19 20.00 -7.41 11.91
N ILE A 20 20.82 -8.40 11.52
CA ILE A 20 22.01 -8.80 12.26
C ILE A 20 23.02 -7.64 12.35
N LEU A 21 23.30 -6.97 11.23
CA LEU A 21 24.17 -5.79 11.21
C LEU A 21 23.63 -4.65 12.09
N HIS A 22 22.32 -4.40 12.06
CA HIS A 22 21.68 -3.45 12.95
C HIS A 22 21.94 -3.76 14.42
N VAL A 23 21.75 -5.01 14.84
CA VAL A 23 22.01 -5.44 16.22
C VAL A 23 23.49 -5.25 16.60
N ILE A 24 24.43 -5.67 15.73
CA ILE A 24 25.87 -5.53 15.97
C ILE A 24 26.25 -4.05 16.15
N PHE A 25 25.86 -3.18 15.20
CA PHE A 25 26.17 -1.75 15.30
C PHE A 25 25.50 -1.07 16.49
N ASN A 26 24.31 -1.55 16.88
CA ASN A 26 23.61 -1.04 18.05
C ASN A 26 24.31 -1.40 19.35
N ILE A 27 24.78 -2.65 19.49
CA ILE A 27 25.62 -3.08 20.62
C ILE A 27 26.91 -2.26 20.66
N LEU A 28 27.60 -2.13 19.53
CA LEU A 28 28.83 -1.32 19.43
C LEU A 28 28.59 0.13 19.84
N SER A 29 27.53 0.74 19.33
CA SER A 29 27.14 2.12 19.69
C SER A 29 26.83 2.26 21.19
N ALA A 30 26.14 1.28 21.80
CA ALA A 30 25.84 1.27 23.22
C ALA A 30 27.11 1.18 24.08
N LEU A 31 28.03 0.30 23.73
CA LEU A 31 29.32 0.15 24.43
C LEU A 31 30.15 1.43 24.31
N LEU A 32 30.31 1.96 23.10
CA LEU A 32 31.06 3.19 22.87
C LEU A 32 30.43 4.40 23.61
N ASN A 33 29.09 4.42 23.76
CA ASN A 33 28.40 5.45 24.53
C ASN A 33 28.76 5.39 26.02
N ILE A 34 28.79 4.17 26.60
CA ILE A 34 29.20 3.98 28.00
C ILE A 34 30.65 4.41 28.18
N PHE A 35 31.56 3.99 27.29
CA PHE A 35 32.96 4.41 27.35
C PHE A 35 33.14 5.92 27.22
N SER A 36 32.41 6.57 26.32
CA SER A 36 32.46 8.02 26.16
C SER A 36 32.04 8.75 27.45
N PHE A 37 31.01 8.27 28.14
CA PHE A 37 30.58 8.87 29.41
C PHE A 37 31.51 8.50 30.57
N MET A 38 32.09 7.31 30.58
CA MET A 38 33.03 6.89 31.59
C MET A 38 34.30 7.79 31.62
N LEU A 39 34.72 8.30 30.45
CA LEU A 39 35.85 9.27 30.36
C LEU A 39 35.61 10.60 31.08
N ILE A 40 34.35 10.92 31.41
CA ILE A 40 34.02 12.10 32.22
C ILE A 40 34.63 11.98 33.63
N VAL A 41 34.70 10.78 34.18
CA VAL A 41 35.18 10.53 35.54
C VAL A 41 36.63 10.99 35.72
N PRO A 42 37.63 10.53 34.94
CA PRO A 42 39.00 10.98 35.08
C PRO A 42 39.19 12.47 34.72
N ILE A 43 38.40 12.99 33.77
CA ILE A 43 38.43 14.44 33.45
C ILE A 43 38.03 15.27 34.68
N LEU A 44 36.94 14.88 35.36
CA LEU A 44 36.49 15.59 36.57
C LEU A 44 37.49 15.43 37.75
N GLN A 45 38.10 14.25 37.89
CA GLN A 45 39.11 14.03 38.93
C GLN A 45 40.33 14.96 38.73
N ILE A 46 40.80 15.15 37.50
CA ILE A 46 41.89 16.07 37.18
C ILE A 46 41.46 17.51 37.45
N LEU A 47 40.30 17.94 36.96
CA LEU A 47 39.80 19.31 37.12
C LEU A 47 39.61 19.70 38.59
N PHE A 48 39.09 18.80 39.43
CA PHE A 48 38.85 19.08 40.82
C PHE A 48 40.01 18.70 41.74
N LYS A 49 41.17 18.30 41.17
CA LYS A 49 42.36 17.88 41.94
C LYS A 49 42.08 16.81 42.99
N MET A 50 41.19 15.89 42.65
CA MET A 50 40.75 14.82 43.55
C MET A 50 41.64 13.56 43.45
N GLN A 51 42.83 13.67 42.90
CA GLN A 51 43.72 12.54 42.61
C GLN A 51 44.66 12.35 43.81
N GLU A 52 44.26 11.47 44.73
CA GLU A 52 45.03 11.14 45.93
C GLU A 52 45.71 9.77 45.88
N ALA A 53 45.43 8.95 44.85
CA ALA A 53 45.93 7.56 44.78
C ALA A 53 47.13 7.46 43.77
N ASN A 54 48.26 6.86 44.23
CA ASN A 54 49.35 6.44 43.40
C ASN A 54 48.94 5.12 42.71
N TYR A 55 48.54 5.21 41.44
CA TYR A 55 48.22 4.03 40.65
C TYR A 55 49.54 3.39 40.16
N SER A 56 49.72 2.07 40.40
CA SER A 56 50.81 1.27 39.87
C SER A 56 50.33 0.35 38.75
N TYR A 57 51.16 0.10 37.75
CA TYR A 57 50.78 -0.79 36.65
C TYR A 57 50.58 -2.21 37.16
N ILE A 58 49.42 -2.81 36.83
CA ILE A 58 49.09 -4.21 37.15
C ILE A 58 49.17 -5.00 35.85
N PRO A 59 49.99 -6.07 35.76
CA PRO A 59 50.06 -6.95 34.58
C PRO A 59 48.72 -7.57 34.22
N TRP A 60 48.41 -7.70 32.92
CA TRP A 60 47.19 -8.30 32.39
C TRP A 60 47.07 -9.81 32.65
N GLY A 61 47.28 -10.31 33.72
CA GLY A 61 47.22 -11.71 34.13
C GLY A 61 47.40 -11.89 35.63
N ALA A 62 47.46 -10.77 36.36
CA ALA A 62 47.49 -10.77 37.80
C ALA A 62 46.15 -11.24 38.40
N GLU A 63 46.18 -11.76 39.61
CA GLU A 63 44.95 -12.11 40.34
C GLU A 63 44.09 -10.88 40.57
N GLY A 64 42.84 -10.89 40.07
CA GLY A 64 41.88 -9.82 40.19
C GLY A 64 40.85 -9.78 39.07
N SER A 65 39.84 -8.96 39.20
CA SER A 65 38.83 -8.75 38.14
C SER A 65 39.46 -8.02 36.94
N PHE A 66 39.26 -8.53 35.71
CA PHE A 66 39.69 -7.83 34.48
C PHE A 66 39.26 -6.38 34.45
N LYS A 67 38.03 -6.06 34.96
CA LYS A 67 37.49 -4.71 35.09
C LYS A 67 38.39 -3.84 35.96
N ASP A 68 38.79 -4.34 37.13
CA ASP A 68 39.56 -3.55 38.11
C ASP A 68 40.98 -3.31 37.63
N ILE A 69 41.58 -4.30 36.98
CA ILE A 69 42.92 -4.19 36.33
C ILE A 69 42.86 -3.16 35.20
N ALA A 70 41.81 -3.21 34.34
CA ALA A 70 41.66 -2.27 33.24
C ALA A 70 41.48 -0.84 33.71
N ILE A 71 40.66 -0.61 34.73
CA ILE A 71 40.44 0.71 35.32
C ILE A 71 41.72 1.20 35.99
N ASN A 72 42.39 0.40 36.78
CA ASN A 72 43.65 0.78 37.44
C ASN A 72 44.72 1.15 36.42
N ASN A 73 44.94 0.33 35.38
CA ASN A 73 45.93 0.61 34.33
C ASN A 73 45.59 1.85 33.52
N PHE A 74 44.30 2.09 33.27
CA PHE A 74 43.85 3.34 32.64
C PHE A 74 44.24 4.57 33.48
N TYR A 75 43.99 4.55 34.79
CA TYR A 75 44.39 5.62 35.70
C TYR A 75 45.91 5.75 35.84
N TYR A 76 46.65 4.64 35.82
CA TYR A 76 48.10 4.65 35.77
C TYR A 76 48.60 5.44 34.55
N TYR A 77 48.11 5.12 33.35
CA TYR A 77 48.51 5.88 32.15
C TYR A 77 48.07 7.33 32.17
N VAL A 78 46.94 7.66 32.72
CA VAL A 78 46.50 9.05 32.91
C VAL A 78 47.44 9.78 33.87
N THR A 79 47.84 9.14 34.98
CA THR A 79 48.81 9.72 35.93
C THR A 79 50.17 9.96 35.28
N GLN A 80 50.68 8.99 34.53
CA GLN A 80 51.93 9.13 33.75
C GLN A 80 51.87 10.28 32.73
N LEU A 81 50.72 10.48 32.06
CA LEU A 81 50.52 11.62 31.15
C LEU A 81 50.55 12.95 31.89
N ILE A 82 49.98 13.02 33.10
CA ILE A 82 49.99 14.24 33.91
C ILE A 82 51.43 14.58 34.36
N GLU A 83 52.18 13.56 34.81
CA GLU A 83 53.57 13.73 35.27
C GLU A 83 54.51 14.16 34.12
N ASN A 84 54.35 13.56 32.92
CA ASN A 84 55.22 13.81 31.78
C ASN A 84 54.87 15.09 31.00
N TYR A 85 53.57 15.45 30.85
CA TYR A 85 53.09 16.52 29.97
C TYR A 85 52.28 17.60 30.69
N GLY A 86 52.03 17.46 31.99
CA GLY A 86 51.20 18.36 32.78
C GLY A 86 49.69 18.15 32.62
N ALA A 87 48.92 18.61 33.61
CA ALA A 87 47.48 18.42 33.71
C ALA A 87 46.71 19.04 32.53
N SER A 88 47.11 20.24 32.02
CA SER A 88 46.43 20.92 30.91
C SER A 88 46.54 20.14 29.60
N THR A 89 47.74 19.61 29.28
CA THR A 89 47.97 18.84 28.07
C THR A 89 47.23 17.50 28.14
N THR A 90 47.24 16.87 29.33
CA THR A 90 46.48 15.60 29.56
C THR A 90 44.98 15.81 29.37
N LEU A 91 44.41 16.93 29.87
CA LEU A 91 42.98 17.24 29.62
C LEU A 91 42.70 17.43 28.11
N LEU A 92 43.60 18.08 27.35
CA LEU A 92 43.44 18.19 25.90
C LEU A 92 43.46 16.83 25.23
N LEU A 93 44.42 15.95 25.58
CA LEU A 93 44.51 14.59 25.04
C LEU A 93 43.27 13.72 25.36
N LEU A 94 42.79 13.79 26.60
CA LEU A 94 41.55 13.13 27.00
C LEU A 94 40.32 13.69 26.26
N GLY A 95 40.26 14.98 26.06
CA GLY A 95 39.23 15.65 25.25
C GLY A 95 39.23 15.21 23.79
N LEU A 96 40.41 15.10 23.15
CA LEU A 96 40.57 14.58 21.80
C LEU A 96 40.18 13.09 21.72
N PHE A 97 40.55 12.30 22.73
CA PHE A 97 40.16 10.91 22.82
C PHE A 97 38.64 10.74 23.00
N LEU A 98 38.01 11.58 23.83
CA LEU A 98 36.56 11.65 23.98
C LEU A 98 35.86 11.99 22.64
N ALA A 99 36.41 12.98 21.92
CA ALA A 99 35.87 13.35 20.60
C ALA A 99 35.98 12.19 19.59
N PHE A 100 37.10 11.48 19.57
CA PHE A 100 37.28 10.31 18.73
C PHE A 100 36.32 9.16 19.08
N MET A 101 36.17 8.84 20.37
CA MET A 101 35.21 7.84 20.84
C MET A 101 33.75 8.24 20.50
N THR A 102 33.42 9.52 20.63
CA THR A 102 32.11 10.04 20.26
C THR A 102 31.89 9.94 18.74
N PHE A 103 32.91 10.18 17.93
CA PHE A 103 32.84 9.98 16.48
C PHE A 103 32.55 8.51 16.14
N LEU A 104 33.28 7.56 16.71
CA LEU A 104 33.06 6.12 16.49
C LEU A 104 31.66 5.69 16.94
N LYS A 105 31.20 6.17 18.10
CA LYS A 105 29.85 5.95 18.60
C LYS A 105 28.79 6.45 17.61
N THR A 106 28.95 7.69 17.13
CA THR A 106 28.00 8.32 16.22
C THR A 106 28.00 7.63 14.86
N ALA A 107 29.19 7.24 14.35
CA ALA A 107 29.32 6.44 13.13
C ALA A 107 28.62 5.09 13.27
N SER A 108 28.84 4.39 14.39
CA SER A 108 28.16 3.11 14.67
C SER A 108 26.62 3.27 14.79
N TYR A 109 26.15 4.34 15.42
CA TYR A 109 24.73 4.67 15.50
C TYR A 109 24.14 4.95 14.10
N PHE A 110 24.86 5.73 13.28
CA PHE A 110 24.47 5.99 11.90
C PHE A 110 24.38 4.69 11.09
N LEU A 111 25.41 3.83 11.15
CA LEU A 111 25.41 2.54 10.47
C LEU A 111 24.26 1.63 10.94
N SER A 112 24.00 1.59 12.26
CA SER A 112 22.83 0.90 12.81
C SER A 112 21.53 1.41 12.20
N SER A 113 21.35 2.72 12.13
CA SER A 113 20.14 3.33 11.53
C SER A 113 20.06 3.11 10.02
N ALA A 114 21.20 3.22 9.31
CA ALA A 114 21.28 2.99 7.87
C ALA A 114 20.91 1.55 7.48
N THR A 115 21.29 0.55 8.29
CA THR A 115 20.93 -0.86 8.03
C THR A 115 19.44 -1.14 8.18
N MET A 116 18.68 -0.27 8.84
CA MET A 116 17.21 -0.39 8.91
C MET A 116 16.51 0.08 7.62
N ILE A 117 17.14 0.94 6.81
CA ILE A 117 16.52 1.48 5.59
C ILE A 117 16.18 0.38 4.58
N PRO A 118 17.09 -0.57 4.23
CA PRO A 118 16.77 -1.67 3.33
C PRO A 118 15.64 -2.58 3.84
N ILE A 119 15.53 -2.78 5.16
CA ILE A 119 14.42 -3.54 5.75
C ILE A 119 13.11 -2.79 5.52
N ARG A 120 13.09 -1.50 5.84
CA ARG A 120 11.95 -0.62 5.70
C ARG A 120 11.43 -0.59 4.27
N THR A 121 12.27 -0.19 3.32
CA THR A 121 11.90 -0.02 1.91
C THR A 121 11.58 -1.35 1.24
N GLY A 122 12.33 -2.40 1.60
CA GLY A 122 12.14 -3.73 1.06
C GLY A 122 10.81 -4.37 1.47
N VAL A 123 10.45 -4.30 2.75
CA VAL A 123 9.16 -4.83 3.23
C VAL A 123 7.98 -4.09 2.58
N VAL A 124 8.06 -2.76 2.45
CA VAL A 124 7.02 -1.96 1.76
C VAL A 124 6.88 -2.39 0.31
N ARG A 125 8.01 -2.55 -0.40
CA ARG A 125 8.02 -3.07 -1.77
C ARG A 125 7.35 -4.44 -1.87
N ASP A 126 7.71 -5.36 -0.99
CA ASP A 126 7.23 -6.75 -1.05
C ASP A 126 5.72 -6.83 -0.76
N ILE A 127 5.21 -6.04 0.19
CA ILE A 127 3.77 -5.93 0.46
C ILE A 127 3.04 -5.36 -0.77
N ARG A 128 3.54 -4.27 -1.37
CA ARG A 128 2.92 -3.65 -2.55
C ARG A 128 2.92 -4.60 -3.76
N VAL A 129 4.02 -5.30 -4.00
CA VAL A 129 4.11 -6.30 -5.08
C VAL A 129 3.15 -7.46 -4.83
N ALA A 130 3.05 -7.96 -3.60
CA ALA A 130 2.11 -9.02 -3.25
C ALA A 130 0.65 -8.57 -3.45
N LEU A 131 0.30 -7.35 -3.00
CA LEU A 131 -1.03 -6.77 -3.21
C LEU A 131 -1.34 -6.62 -4.70
N TYR A 132 -0.42 -6.05 -5.48
CA TYR A 132 -0.62 -5.83 -6.91
C TYR A 132 -0.82 -7.15 -7.67
N LYS A 133 0.02 -8.15 -7.41
CA LYS A 133 -0.14 -9.50 -7.97
C LYS A 133 -1.49 -10.11 -7.59
N LYS A 134 -1.92 -9.94 -6.34
CA LYS A 134 -3.20 -10.46 -5.88
C LYS A 134 -4.37 -9.77 -6.58
N ILE A 135 -4.33 -8.44 -6.72
CA ILE A 135 -5.34 -7.65 -7.42
C ILE A 135 -5.52 -8.15 -8.86
N LEU A 136 -4.41 -8.39 -9.59
CA LEU A 136 -4.48 -8.90 -10.96
C LEU A 136 -5.10 -10.31 -11.07
N ASN A 137 -5.00 -11.12 -10.01
CA ASN A 137 -5.50 -12.50 -9.98
C ASN A 137 -6.92 -12.66 -9.38
N LEU A 138 -7.47 -11.60 -8.80
CA LEU A 138 -8.82 -11.65 -8.25
C LEU A 138 -9.88 -11.51 -9.37
N PRO A 139 -11.04 -12.20 -9.25
CA PRO A 139 -12.11 -12.09 -10.24
C PRO A 139 -12.72 -10.69 -10.24
N LEU A 140 -13.25 -10.28 -11.40
CA LEU A 140 -13.82 -8.95 -11.60
C LEU A 140 -14.92 -8.61 -10.58
N GLY A 141 -15.74 -9.59 -10.18
CA GLY A 141 -16.79 -9.43 -9.18
C GLY A 141 -16.31 -9.05 -7.77
N PHE A 142 -15.01 -9.15 -7.49
CA PHE A 142 -14.42 -8.64 -6.25
C PHE A 142 -14.37 -7.11 -6.21
N PHE A 143 -14.28 -6.46 -7.38
CA PHE A 143 -14.09 -5.03 -7.54
C PHE A 143 -15.41 -4.31 -7.80
N SER A 144 -16.17 -3.98 -6.75
CA SER A 144 -17.24 -2.99 -6.82
C SER A 144 -16.64 -1.57 -6.86
N GLU A 145 -17.42 -0.56 -7.28
CA GLU A 145 -16.94 0.84 -7.29
C GLU A 145 -16.52 1.32 -5.90
N GLU A 146 -17.23 0.92 -4.86
CA GLU A 146 -16.91 1.23 -3.47
C GLU A 146 -15.55 0.63 -3.04
N ARG A 147 -15.14 -0.52 -3.61
CA ARG A 147 -13.89 -1.19 -3.27
C ARG A 147 -12.65 -0.63 -3.97
N LYS A 148 -12.79 0.04 -5.10
CA LYS A 148 -11.63 0.60 -5.83
C LYS A 148 -10.87 1.65 -5.00
N GLY A 149 -11.60 2.62 -4.45
CA GLY A 149 -11.03 3.65 -3.58
C GLY A 149 -10.41 3.05 -2.30
N ASP A 150 -11.05 2.05 -1.71
CA ASP A 150 -10.56 1.33 -0.54
C ASP A 150 -9.24 0.58 -0.84
N ILE A 151 -9.11 -0.06 -1.99
CA ILE A 151 -7.88 -0.72 -2.42
C ILE A 151 -6.73 0.28 -2.57
N ILE A 152 -6.98 1.44 -3.20
CA ILE A 152 -5.99 2.51 -3.36
C ILE A 152 -5.55 3.03 -1.99
N ALA A 153 -6.50 3.27 -1.07
CA ALA A 153 -6.22 3.71 0.29
C ALA A 153 -5.36 2.69 1.07
N ARG A 154 -5.60 1.39 0.88
CA ARG A 154 -4.80 0.32 1.50
C ARG A 154 -3.39 0.25 0.92
N MET A 155 -3.23 0.37 -0.41
CA MET A 155 -1.91 0.35 -1.05
C MET A 155 -1.04 1.56 -0.70
N SER A 156 -1.65 2.70 -0.37
CA SER A 156 -0.95 3.94 0.00
C SER A 156 -0.87 4.14 1.51
N GLY A 157 -2.00 4.35 2.16
CA GLY A 157 -2.09 4.72 3.58
C GLY A 157 -1.76 3.56 4.52
N ASP A 158 -2.44 2.41 4.36
CA ASP A 158 -2.25 1.27 5.27
C ASP A 158 -0.85 0.68 5.19
N VAL A 159 -0.25 0.62 4.01
CA VAL A 159 1.15 0.15 3.86
C VAL A 159 2.13 1.06 4.58
N ASN A 160 1.92 2.39 4.57
CA ASN A 160 2.77 3.33 5.31
C ASN A 160 2.61 3.19 6.84
N GLU A 161 1.40 2.90 7.31
CA GLU A 161 1.16 2.61 8.74
C GLU A 161 1.81 1.29 9.17
N ILE A 162 1.76 0.27 8.34
CA ILE A 162 2.46 -1.00 8.56
C ILE A 162 3.96 -0.76 8.61
N GLU A 163 4.53 0.04 7.70
CA GLU A 163 5.93 0.44 7.68
C GLU A 163 6.35 1.06 9.02
N THR A 164 5.63 2.09 9.47
CA THR A 164 5.89 2.79 10.74
C THR A 164 5.81 1.83 11.94
N SER A 165 4.84 0.92 11.92
CA SER A 165 4.64 -0.08 12.96
C SER A 165 5.77 -1.12 13.00
N ILE A 166 6.21 -1.63 11.84
CA ILE A 166 7.33 -2.57 11.75
C ILE A 166 8.60 -1.93 12.31
N MET A 167 8.90 -0.69 11.91
CA MET A 167 10.08 0.04 12.39
C MET A 167 10.05 0.23 13.91
N SER A 168 8.94 0.76 14.43
CA SER A 168 8.76 0.94 15.88
C SER A 168 8.91 -0.37 16.67
N SER A 169 8.57 -1.49 16.04
CA SER A 169 8.64 -2.81 16.66
C SER A 169 10.02 -3.40 16.63
N LEU A 170 10.76 -3.23 15.54
CA LEU A 170 12.16 -3.65 15.46
C LEU A 170 13.00 -2.86 16.47
N ASP A 171 12.76 -1.55 16.60
CA ASP A 171 13.40 -0.73 17.64
C ASP A 171 13.02 -1.22 19.05
N MET A 172 11.76 -1.56 19.29
CA MET A 172 11.29 -2.08 20.58
C MET A 172 11.86 -3.46 20.90
N LEU A 173 12.02 -4.33 19.90
CA LEU A 173 12.48 -5.71 20.12
C LEU A 173 14.00 -5.85 20.20
N PHE A 174 14.74 -5.01 19.46
CA PHE A 174 16.18 -5.15 19.33
C PHE A 174 16.96 -3.96 19.88
N LYS A 175 16.69 -2.74 19.42
CA LYS A 175 17.46 -1.55 19.81
C LYS A 175 17.27 -1.16 21.28
N ASN A 176 16.04 -0.94 21.69
CA ASN A 176 15.76 -0.43 23.02
C ASN A 176 16.09 -1.41 24.15
N PRO A 177 15.81 -2.73 24.05
CA PRO A 177 16.22 -3.69 25.08
C PRO A 177 17.74 -3.77 25.26
N ILE A 178 18.51 -3.70 24.16
CA ILE A 178 19.97 -3.68 24.21
C ILE A 178 20.43 -2.45 24.99
N LEU A 179 19.95 -1.26 24.63
CA LEU A 179 20.33 -0.01 25.32
C LEU A 179 19.95 -0.04 26.81
N ILE A 180 18.73 -0.49 27.12
CA ILE A 180 18.26 -0.60 28.50
C ILE A 180 19.15 -1.57 29.28
N LEU A 181 19.44 -2.76 28.74
CA LEU A 181 20.27 -3.78 29.39
C LEU A 181 21.67 -3.24 29.71
N PHE A 182 22.30 -2.59 28.74
CA PHE A 182 23.64 -2.01 28.93
C PHE A 182 23.65 -0.87 29.93
N TYR A 183 22.67 0.06 29.85
CA TYR A 183 22.59 1.19 30.78
C TYR A 183 22.24 0.73 32.19
N PHE A 184 21.26 -0.18 32.36
CA PHE A 184 20.96 -0.75 33.67
C PHE A 184 22.11 -1.55 34.24
N GLY A 185 22.78 -2.36 33.43
CA GLY A 185 23.98 -3.09 33.85
C GLY A 185 25.08 -2.16 34.35
N THR A 186 25.28 -1.02 33.66
CA THR A 186 26.25 0.01 34.09
C THR A 186 25.83 0.70 35.39
N LEU A 187 24.53 1.04 35.52
CA LEU A 187 24.01 1.65 36.75
C LEU A 187 24.19 0.72 37.99
N ILE A 188 23.85 -0.58 37.82
CA ILE A 188 24.04 -1.58 38.87
C ILE A 188 25.52 -1.74 39.23
N ALA A 189 26.41 -1.79 38.20
CA ALA A 189 27.84 -1.92 38.41
C ALA A 189 28.48 -0.68 39.04
N THR A 190 27.85 0.49 38.94
CA THR A 190 28.28 1.73 39.59
C THR A 190 27.77 1.82 41.03
N SER A 191 26.50 1.57 41.28
CA SER A 191 25.91 1.47 42.59
C SER A 191 24.61 0.68 42.56
N TRP A 192 24.58 -0.42 43.26
CA TRP A 192 23.37 -1.24 43.41
C TRP A 192 22.31 -0.57 44.29
N GLU A 193 22.72 0.18 45.33
CA GLU A 193 21.83 0.89 46.25
C GLU A 193 21.04 2.00 45.54
N LEU A 194 21.74 2.86 44.81
CA LEU A 194 21.11 3.90 44.00
C LEU A 194 20.22 3.33 42.90
N THR A 195 20.60 2.20 42.33
CA THR A 195 19.82 1.58 41.25
C THR A 195 18.54 0.93 41.80
N LEU A 196 18.61 0.28 42.97
CA LEU A 196 17.43 -0.23 43.68
C LEU A 196 16.44 0.89 44.02
N PHE A 197 16.96 2.00 44.55
CA PHE A 197 16.13 3.19 44.83
C PHE A 197 15.49 3.74 43.55
N THR A 198 16.25 3.87 42.45
CA THR A 198 15.74 4.33 41.17
C THR A 198 14.62 3.41 40.63
N ILE A 199 14.79 2.09 40.72
CA ILE A 199 13.77 1.10 40.32
C ILE A 199 12.46 1.27 41.08
N THR A 200 12.49 1.66 42.37
CA THR A 200 11.26 1.89 43.15
C THR A 200 10.52 3.17 42.70
N VAL A 201 11.21 4.17 42.20
CA VAL A 201 10.63 5.44 41.72
C VAL A 201 10.09 5.36 40.29
N LEU A 202 10.74 4.59 39.40
CA LEU A 202 10.35 4.48 37.99
C LEU A 202 8.88 4.07 37.73
N PRO A 203 8.26 3.12 38.44
CA PRO A 203 6.86 2.74 38.25
C PRO A 203 5.87 3.89 38.43
N PHE A 204 6.13 4.82 39.36
CA PHE A 204 5.31 6.01 39.54
C PHE A 204 5.30 6.91 38.33
N MET A 205 6.47 7.10 37.72
CA MET A 205 6.59 7.86 36.46
C MET A 205 5.87 7.15 35.30
N GLY A 206 6.05 5.84 35.19
CA GLY A 206 5.39 5.02 34.16
C GLY A 206 3.86 5.05 34.27
N TRP A 207 3.34 5.00 35.48
CA TRP A 207 1.90 5.10 35.74
C TRP A 207 1.33 6.46 35.34
N PHE A 208 2.02 7.55 35.72
CA PHE A 208 1.61 8.91 35.38
C PHE A 208 1.62 9.12 33.82
N MET A 209 2.70 8.73 33.14
CA MET A 209 2.81 8.81 31.69
C MET A 209 1.76 7.94 30.97
N GLY A 210 1.47 6.76 31.49
CA GLY A 210 0.43 5.88 30.97
C GLY A 210 -0.98 6.48 31.07
N ARG A 211 -1.26 7.26 32.13
CA ARG A 211 -2.53 7.97 32.27
C ARG A 211 -2.68 9.10 31.24
N VAL A 212 -1.61 9.86 30.97
CA VAL A 212 -1.58 10.90 29.93
C VAL A 212 -1.80 10.27 28.54
N GLY A 213 -1.11 9.18 28.23
CA GLY A 213 -1.23 8.48 26.93
C GLY A 213 -2.65 7.96 26.64
N ARG A 214 -3.34 7.42 27.65
CA ARG A 214 -4.75 6.95 27.50
C ARG A 214 -5.73 8.09 27.19
N MET A 215 -5.53 9.26 27.77
CA MET A 215 -6.38 10.43 27.53
C MET A 215 -6.24 10.96 26.10
N LEU A 216 -5.05 10.82 25.46
CA LEU A 216 -4.77 11.24 24.08
C LEU A 216 -5.47 10.35 23.05
N LYS A 217 -5.51 9.04 23.26
CA LYS A 217 -6.04 8.06 22.29
C LYS A 217 -7.49 8.33 21.88
N ARG A 218 -8.37 8.63 22.84
CA ARG A 218 -9.81 8.81 22.59
C ARG A 218 -10.12 10.03 21.70
N LYS A 219 -9.37 11.13 21.84
CA LYS A 219 -9.60 12.37 21.10
C LYS A 219 -8.98 12.35 19.69
N SER A 220 -7.93 11.56 19.48
CA SER A 220 -7.32 11.37 18.17
C SER A 220 -8.28 10.68 17.18
N LEU A 221 -9.12 9.74 17.66
CA LEU A 221 -10.13 9.08 16.81
C LEU A 221 -11.19 10.06 16.29
N VAL A 222 -11.61 11.03 17.10
CA VAL A 222 -12.58 12.05 16.66
C VAL A 222 -11.98 12.93 15.55
N ALA A 223 -10.72 13.34 15.70
CA ALA A 223 -10.04 14.11 14.66
C ALA A 223 -9.88 13.32 13.35
N GLN A 224 -9.63 12.01 13.44
CA GLN A 224 -9.52 11.15 12.26
C GLN A 224 -10.85 11.01 11.51
N ASN A 225 -11.98 10.89 12.22
CA ASN A 225 -13.30 10.87 11.60
C ASN A 225 -13.62 12.20 10.89
N LEU A 226 -13.36 13.34 11.55
CA LEU A 226 -13.56 14.66 10.94
C LEU A 226 -12.69 14.87 9.68
N TRP A 227 -11.48 14.32 9.66
CA TRP A 227 -10.63 14.32 8.46
C TRP A 227 -11.24 13.49 7.32
N SER A 228 -11.78 12.32 7.63
CA SER A 228 -12.46 11.47 6.65
C SER A 228 -13.68 12.18 6.05
N ASP A 229 -14.48 12.85 6.88
CA ASP A 229 -15.64 13.63 6.45
C ASP A 229 -15.24 14.80 5.53
N LEU A 230 -14.11 15.48 5.83
CA LEU A 230 -13.57 16.53 4.96
C LEU A 230 -13.13 15.97 3.61
N MET A 231 -12.46 14.82 3.58
CA MET A 231 -12.03 14.21 2.31
C MET A 231 -13.23 13.77 1.47
N SER A 232 -14.29 13.24 2.09
CA SER A 232 -15.54 12.91 1.39
C SER A 232 -16.19 14.16 0.79
N GLN A 233 -16.15 15.31 1.48
CA GLN A 233 -16.66 16.57 0.92
C GLN A 233 -15.84 17.05 -0.28
N VAL A 234 -14.52 16.88 -0.26
CA VAL A 234 -13.65 17.20 -1.41
C VAL A 234 -13.96 16.30 -2.60
N GLU A 235 -14.12 15.01 -2.38
CA GLU A 235 -14.46 14.03 -3.40
C GLU A 235 -15.83 14.34 -4.03
N GLU A 236 -16.85 14.62 -3.20
CA GLU A 236 -18.18 15.05 -3.64
C GLU A 236 -18.10 16.33 -4.49
N THR A 237 -17.30 17.30 -4.05
CA THR A 237 -17.11 18.58 -4.75
C THR A 237 -16.44 18.38 -6.11
N LEU A 238 -15.37 17.57 -6.17
CA LEU A 238 -14.67 17.29 -7.43
C LEU A 238 -15.55 16.52 -8.42
N GLY A 239 -16.29 15.53 -7.94
CA GLY A 239 -17.26 14.77 -8.75
C GLY A 239 -18.41 15.61 -9.26
N GLY A 240 -18.87 16.57 -8.45
CA GLY A 240 -19.98 17.47 -8.76
C GLY A 240 -19.60 18.85 -9.31
N LEU A 241 -18.32 19.10 -9.63
CA LEU A 241 -17.80 20.43 -9.95
C LEU A 241 -18.55 21.12 -11.10
N ARG A 242 -18.91 20.36 -12.13
CA ARG A 242 -19.69 20.88 -13.28
C ARG A 242 -21.07 21.39 -12.85
N ILE A 243 -21.71 20.67 -11.94
CA ILE A 243 -23.05 21.06 -11.41
C ILE A 243 -22.89 22.28 -10.51
N ILE A 244 -21.90 22.31 -9.63
CA ILE A 244 -21.61 23.45 -8.75
C ILE A 244 -21.43 24.73 -9.58
N LYS A 245 -20.65 24.63 -10.68
CA LYS A 245 -20.43 25.75 -11.61
C LYS A 245 -21.70 26.14 -12.35
N ALA A 246 -22.48 25.18 -12.84
CA ALA A 246 -23.70 25.44 -13.58
C ALA A 246 -24.79 26.16 -12.72
N PHE A 247 -24.80 25.90 -11.41
CA PHE A 247 -25.77 26.48 -10.47
C PHE A 247 -25.20 27.63 -9.63
N ASN A 248 -23.97 28.10 -9.89
CA ASN A 248 -23.31 29.17 -9.12
C ASN A 248 -23.29 28.87 -7.60
N ALA A 249 -23.08 27.60 -7.24
CA ALA A 249 -23.18 27.11 -5.86
C ALA A 249 -21.83 27.14 -5.10
N GLU A 250 -20.79 27.79 -5.64
CA GLU A 250 -19.45 27.83 -5.06
C GLU A 250 -19.43 28.41 -3.65
N HIS A 251 -20.19 29.48 -3.43
CA HIS A 251 -20.24 30.11 -2.11
C HIS A 251 -20.85 29.18 -1.05
N LYS A 252 -21.92 28.44 -1.41
CA LYS A 252 -22.55 27.45 -0.52
C LYS A 252 -21.60 26.31 -0.17
N MET A 253 -20.89 25.76 -1.18
CA MET A 253 -19.94 24.67 -0.98
C MET A 253 -18.72 25.12 -0.16
N ASN A 254 -18.19 26.33 -0.46
CA ASN A 254 -17.08 26.90 0.30
C ASN A 254 -17.46 27.12 1.77
N LYS A 255 -18.63 27.64 2.06
CA LYS A 255 -19.10 27.82 3.45
C LYS A 255 -19.19 26.48 4.19
N ARG A 256 -19.82 25.46 3.56
CA ARG A 256 -19.92 24.11 4.13
C ARG A 256 -18.55 23.52 4.45
N PHE A 257 -17.61 23.65 3.51
CA PHE A 257 -16.24 23.15 3.69
C PHE A 257 -15.51 23.92 4.81
N MET A 258 -15.61 25.26 4.83
CA MET A 258 -14.99 26.09 5.86
C MET A 258 -15.50 25.75 7.26
N ASP A 259 -16.80 25.54 7.43
CA ASP A 259 -17.38 25.18 8.72
C ASP A 259 -16.83 23.82 9.22
N SER A 260 -16.81 22.81 8.35
CA SER A 260 -16.25 21.50 8.67
C SER A 260 -14.74 21.56 8.94
N ASN A 261 -13.99 22.32 8.14
CA ASN A 261 -12.54 22.47 8.28
C ASN A 261 -12.17 23.25 9.56
N ASN A 262 -12.96 24.25 9.97
CA ASN A 262 -12.77 24.93 11.24
C ASN A 262 -12.97 23.97 12.43
N LEU A 263 -14.01 23.13 12.38
CA LEU A 263 -14.24 22.12 13.42
C LEU A 263 -13.09 21.11 13.49
N TYR A 264 -12.58 20.66 12.35
CA TYR A 264 -11.39 19.81 12.28
C TYR A 264 -10.17 20.52 12.86
N ARG A 265 -9.88 21.77 12.43
CA ARG A 265 -8.78 22.60 12.95
C ARG A 265 -8.82 22.69 14.46
N ASP A 266 -9.96 23.02 15.05
CA ASP A 266 -10.08 23.20 16.49
C ASP A 266 -9.89 21.88 17.25
N THR A 267 -10.37 20.79 16.67
CA THR A 267 -10.21 19.45 17.24
C THR A 267 -8.78 18.96 17.16
N ILE A 268 -8.14 19.05 15.99
CA ILE A 268 -6.76 18.60 15.78
C ILE A 268 -5.77 19.49 16.54
N SER A 269 -6.01 20.80 16.66
CA SER A 269 -5.19 21.69 17.47
C SER A 269 -5.18 21.28 18.94
N ARG A 270 -6.34 20.93 19.52
CA ARG A 270 -6.42 20.43 20.90
C ARG A 270 -5.72 19.08 21.08
N VAL A 271 -5.81 18.19 20.06
CA VAL A 271 -5.11 16.91 20.06
C VAL A 271 -3.60 17.13 20.01
N ASN A 272 -3.12 17.93 19.06
CA ASN A 272 -1.71 18.21 18.87
C ASN A 272 -1.10 18.95 20.06
N THR A 273 -1.79 19.95 20.63
CA THR A 273 -1.32 20.65 21.84
C THR A 273 -1.09 19.68 22.99
N ARG A 274 -2.03 18.77 23.21
CA ARG A 274 -1.88 17.75 24.27
C ARG A 274 -0.77 16.74 23.94
N GLN A 275 -0.62 16.37 22.68
CA GLN A 275 0.46 15.48 22.24
C GLN A 275 1.82 16.14 22.45
N GLN A 276 1.94 17.43 22.14
CA GLN A 276 3.17 18.20 22.38
C GLN A 276 3.49 18.35 23.87
N MET A 277 2.51 18.33 24.77
CA MET A 277 2.75 18.33 26.22
C MET A 277 3.43 17.04 26.71
N ALA A 278 3.35 15.94 25.98
CA ALA A 278 3.93 14.65 26.40
C ALA A 278 5.47 14.75 26.53
N HIS A 279 6.15 15.47 25.64
CA HIS A 279 7.60 15.62 25.68
C HIS A 279 8.07 16.48 26.86
N PRO A 280 7.60 17.73 27.06
CA PRO A 280 7.98 18.54 28.22
C PRO A 280 7.62 17.89 29.57
N MET A 281 6.44 17.22 29.63
CA MET A 281 6.04 16.50 30.84
C MET A 281 7.00 15.35 31.18
N SER A 282 7.41 14.60 30.16
CA SER A 282 8.37 13.51 30.32
C SER A 282 9.75 14.03 30.73
N GLU A 283 10.18 15.18 30.21
CA GLU A 283 11.43 15.82 30.55
C GLU A 283 11.39 16.34 32.01
N PHE A 284 10.30 17.02 32.38
CA PHE A 284 10.08 17.46 33.74
C PHE A 284 10.11 16.28 34.73
N LEU A 285 9.40 15.19 34.48
CA LEU A 285 9.42 13.99 35.33
C LEU A 285 10.81 13.36 35.40
N GLY A 286 11.54 13.35 34.25
CA GLY A 286 12.92 12.89 34.23
C GLY A 286 13.84 13.75 35.11
N THR A 287 13.66 15.07 35.08
CA THR A 287 14.40 15.99 35.94
C THR A 287 14.03 15.79 37.42
N VAL A 288 12.75 15.60 37.74
CA VAL A 288 12.30 15.27 39.11
C VAL A 288 12.96 13.98 39.60
N LEU A 289 13.03 12.92 38.78
CA LEU A 289 13.75 11.70 39.12
C LEU A 289 15.22 11.98 39.42
N ILE A 290 15.91 12.75 38.58
CA ILE A 290 17.31 13.10 38.77
C ILE A 290 17.51 13.87 40.10
N VAL A 291 16.61 14.82 40.42
CA VAL A 291 16.68 15.60 41.65
C VAL A 291 16.47 14.69 42.89
N ILE A 292 15.52 13.75 42.83
CA ILE A 292 15.28 12.78 43.89
C ILE A 292 16.52 11.89 44.11
N VAL A 293 17.09 11.37 43.02
CA VAL A 293 18.31 10.54 43.08
C VAL A 293 19.52 11.36 43.51
N LEU A 294 19.62 12.63 43.06
CA LEU A 294 20.66 13.57 43.49
C LEU A 294 20.61 13.82 44.98
N TRP A 295 19.41 14.06 45.54
CA TRP A 295 19.23 14.25 46.98
C TRP A 295 19.61 12.99 47.77
N PHE A 296 19.09 11.84 47.39
CA PHE A 296 19.37 10.57 48.06
C PHE A 296 20.85 10.17 47.99
N GLY A 297 21.43 10.17 46.79
CA GLY A 297 22.84 9.83 46.57
C GLY A 297 23.79 10.86 47.16
N GLY A 298 23.44 12.16 47.07
CA GLY A 298 24.19 13.23 47.71
C GLY A 298 24.24 13.09 49.24
N THR A 299 23.12 12.73 49.89
CA THR A 299 23.12 12.47 51.34
C THR A 299 24.00 11.27 51.70
N LEU A 300 23.99 10.20 50.91
CA LEU A 300 24.86 9.04 51.15
C LEU A 300 26.37 9.42 51.04
N ILE A 301 26.73 10.24 50.09
CA ILE A 301 28.12 10.70 49.91
C ILE A 301 28.54 11.64 51.05
N LEU A 302 27.68 12.59 51.41
CA LEU A 302 27.97 13.58 52.51
C LEU A 302 28.09 12.93 53.87
N GLN A 303 27.40 11.82 54.09
CA GLN A 303 27.45 11.04 55.34
C GLN A 303 28.61 10.02 55.39
N ASN A 304 29.46 9.95 54.36
CA ASN A 304 30.51 8.93 54.19
C ASN A 304 30.01 7.48 54.29
N ASN A 305 28.72 7.25 53.99
CA ASN A 305 28.08 5.94 54.02
C ASN A 305 28.05 5.26 52.64
N SER A 306 28.85 5.71 51.68
CA SER A 306 28.83 5.23 50.29
C SER A 306 30.25 5.02 49.77
N THR A 307 30.45 3.96 49.01
CA THR A 307 31.68 3.68 48.30
C THR A 307 31.83 4.49 46.98
N ILE A 308 30.83 5.34 46.65
CA ILE A 308 30.78 6.09 45.43
C ILE A 308 31.50 7.43 45.60
N THR A 309 32.40 7.69 44.64
CA THR A 309 33.06 9.03 44.52
C THR A 309 32.14 10.03 43.82
N ALA A 310 32.32 11.34 44.08
CA ALA A 310 31.53 12.37 43.44
C ALA A 310 31.58 12.32 41.88
N PRO A 311 32.71 12.09 41.22
CA PRO A 311 32.79 11.91 39.77
C PRO A 311 31.99 10.69 39.27
N SER A 312 32.05 9.56 39.98
CA SER A 312 31.27 8.35 39.65
C SER A 312 29.77 8.58 39.84
N PHE A 313 29.37 9.41 40.81
CA PHE A 313 27.98 9.79 41.00
C PHE A 313 27.46 10.68 39.85
N ILE A 314 28.25 11.62 39.35
CA ILE A 314 27.91 12.42 38.17
C ILE A 314 27.75 11.49 36.95
N PHE A 315 28.67 10.54 36.75
CA PHE A 315 28.54 9.53 35.70
C PHE A 315 27.23 8.72 35.83
N TYR A 316 26.87 8.30 37.04
CA TYR A 316 25.60 7.61 37.34
C TYR A 316 24.39 8.45 36.90
N LEU A 317 24.35 9.74 37.22
CA LEU A 317 23.24 10.64 36.83
C LEU A 317 23.14 10.81 35.30
N VAL A 318 24.28 10.90 34.59
CA VAL A 318 24.33 10.98 33.11
C VAL A 318 23.81 9.69 32.49
N MET A 319 24.19 8.53 33.03
CA MET A 319 23.70 7.22 32.57
C MET A 319 22.19 7.06 32.83
N LEU A 320 21.71 7.49 34.00
CA LEU A 320 20.29 7.50 34.33
C LEU A 320 19.47 8.39 33.38
N TYR A 321 19.97 9.58 33.06
CA TYR A 321 19.36 10.46 32.06
C TYR A 321 19.28 9.80 30.67
N SER A 322 20.33 9.10 30.29
CA SER A 322 20.42 8.40 28.99
C SER A 322 19.39 7.27 28.86
N LEU A 323 18.94 6.68 29.98
CA LEU A 323 17.93 5.63 30.02
C LEU A 323 16.51 6.13 29.67
N ILE A 324 16.25 7.43 29.84
CA ILE A 324 14.91 8.01 29.62
C ILE A 324 14.46 7.84 28.16
N ASN A 325 15.35 8.03 27.19
CA ASN A 325 15.02 7.98 25.78
C ASN A 325 14.57 6.57 25.30
N PRO A 326 15.30 5.47 25.57
CA PRO A 326 14.83 4.12 25.27
C PRO A 326 13.46 3.80 25.88
N LEU A 327 13.20 4.26 27.10
CA LEU A 327 11.90 4.04 27.77
C LEU A 327 10.76 4.81 27.08
N LYS A 328 11.00 6.03 26.58
CA LYS A 328 10.02 6.79 25.78
C LYS A 328 9.67 6.08 24.48
N GLU A 329 10.66 5.51 23.79
CA GLU A 329 10.44 4.79 22.52
C GLU A 329 9.58 3.52 22.72
N PHE A 330 9.65 2.84 23.87
CA PHE A 330 8.71 1.77 24.21
C PHE A 330 7.26 2.25 24.25
N SER A 331 7.04 3.42 24.81
CA SER A 331 5.69 4.01 24.88
C SER A 331 5.15 4.35 23.48
N LYS A 332 6.00 4.84 22.60
CA LYS A 332 5.67 5.14 21.20
C LYS A 332 5.37 3.88 20.40
N ALA A 333 6.16 2.82 20.58
CA ALA A 333 5.94 1.53 19.94
C ALA A 333 4.60 0.90 20.37
N SER A 334 4.21 1.01 21.65
CA SER A 334 2.92 0.50 22.14
C SER A 334 1.70 1.19 21.53
N TYR A 335 1.86 2.38 20.95
CA TYR A 335 0.83 3.07 20.15
C TYR A 335 0.87 2.67 18.66
N ASN A 336 2.06 2.61 18.07
CA ASN A 336 2.23 2.35 16.64
C ASN A 336 1.92 0.89 16.25
N ILE A 337 2.26 -0.07 17.10
CA ILE A 337 2.06 -1.50 16.83
C ILE A 337 0.57 -1.84 16.62
N PRO A 338 -0.39 -1.50 17.51
CA PRO A 338 -1.81 -1.76 17.30
C PRO A 338 -2.36 -1.10 16.03
N LYS A 339 -1.87 0.11 15.71
CA LYS A 339 -2.28 0.84 14.50
C LYS A 339 -1.84 0.10 13.24
N GLY A 340 -0.59 -0.33 13.19
CA GLY A 340 -0.08 -1.14 12.07
C GLY A 340 -0.73 -2.52 11.95
N LEU A 341 -1.10 -3.16 13.07
CA LEU A 341 -1.86 -4.41 13.04
C LEU A 341 -3.24 -4.23 12.42
N ALA A 342 -3.97 -3.17 12.79
CA ALA A 342 -5.26 -2.86 12.19
C ALA A 342 -5.13 -2.59 10.68
N SER A 343 -4.06 -1.90 10.25
CA SER A 343 -3.78 -1.69 8.83
C SER A 343 -3.40 -2.99 8.12
N MET A 344 -2.64 -3.88 8.78
CA MET A 344 -2.30 -5.19 8.23
C MET A 344 -3.54 -6.09 8.07
N GLU A 345 -4.47 -6.06 9.02
CA GLU A 345 -5.75 -6.77 8.90
C GLU A 345 -6.54 -6.33 7.66
N ARG A 346 -6.57 -5.01 7.36
CA ARG A 346 -7.21 -4.50 6.15
C ARG A 346 -6.50 -4.93 4.87
N VAL A 347 -5.16 -4.93 4.88
CA VAL A 347 -4.34 -5.42 3.78
C VAL A 347 -4.52 -6.92 3.58
N ASP A 348 -4.58 -7.70 4.66
CA ASP A 348 -4.79 -9.15 4.62
C ASP A 348 -6.18 -9.53 4.09
N LYS A 349 -7.21 -8.69 4.24
CA LYS A 349 -8.51 -8.90 3.57
C LYS A 349 -8.39 -8.98 2.06
N ILE A 350 -7.42 -8.28 1.45
CA ILE A 350 -7.13 -8.41 0.01
C ILE A 350 -6.20 -9.61 -0.23
N LEU A 351 -5.10 -9.72 0.51
CA LEU A 351 -4.10 -10.78 0.28
C LEU A 351 -4.66 -12.18 0.48
N MET A 352 -5.56 -12.35 1.45
CA MET A 352 -6.21 -13.62 1.79
C MET A 352 -7.57 -13.81 1.11
N ALA A 353 -8.02 -12.82 0.29
CA ALA A 353 -9.27 -12.95 -0.44
C ALA A 353 -9.26 -14.22 -1.28
N GLU A 354 -10.29 -15.05 -1.12
CA GLU A 354 -10.43 -16.26 -1.90
C GLU A 354 -10.75 -15.91 -3.36
N ASN A 355 -10.07 -16.57 -4.28
CA ASN A 355 -10.47 -16.55 -5.66
C ASN A 355 -11.68 -17.50 -5.81
N LYS A 356 -12.88 -16.94 -5.87
CA LYS A 356 -14.13 -17.72 -6.04
C LYS A 356 -14.21 -18.44 -7.40
N MET A 357 -13.25 -18.19 -8.30
CA MET A 357 -13.13 -18.90 -9.57
C MET A 357 -12.04 -19.97 -9.43
N PRO A 358 -12.39 -21.23 -9.24
CA PRO A 358 -11.42 -22.28 -8.97
C PRO A 358 -10.47 -22.47 -10.17
N VAL A 359 -9.18 -22.60 -9.84
CA VAL A 359 -8.17 -23.04 -10.82
C VAL A 359 -8.42 -24.52 -11.09
N VAL A 360 -8.57 -24.89 -12.35
CA VAL A 360 -8.82 -26.27 -12.76
C VAL A 360 -7.53 -27.07 -12.61
N ALA A 361 -7.57 -28.19 -11.87
CA ALA A 361 -6.40 -29.02 -11.63
C ALA A 361 -5.87 -29.69 -12.93
N ASN A 362 -6.78 -30.08 -13.84
CA ASN A 362 -6.45 -30.65 -15.15
C ASN A 362 -7.22 -29.88 -16.23
N PRO A 363 -6.73 -28.71 -16.68
CA PRO A 363 -7.45 -27.90 -17.65
C PRO A 363 -7.49 -28.55 -19.03
N VAL A 364 -8.66 -28.51 -19.65
CA VAL A 364 -8.81 -28.87 -21.05
C VAL A 364 -8.38 -27.68 -21.91
N HIS A 365 -7.49 -27.90 -22.83
CA HIS A 365 -7.07 -26.87 -23.79
C HIS A 365 -8.17 -26.58 -24.80
N ILE A 366 -8.55 -25.30 -24.94
CA ILE A 366 -9.48 -24.83 -25.99
C ILE A 366 -8.64 -24.16 -27.08
N GLY A 367 -8.74 -24.68 -28.28
CA GLY A 367 -8.18 -24.06 -29.49
C GLY A 367 -9.15 -23.06 -30.13
N PRO A 368 -8.83 -22.55 -31.35
CA PRO A 368 -9.74 -21.71 -32.10
C PRO A 368 -11.10 -22.37 -32.29
N LEU A 369 -12.20 -21.58 -32.20
CA LEU A 369 -13.57 -22.06 -32.36
C LEU A 369 -13.76 -22.85 -33.67
N LYS A 370 -14.26 -24.07 -33.58
CA LYS A 370 -14.47 -24.98 -34.72
C LYS A 370 -15.95 -25.13 -35.09
N ASP A 371 -16.83 -25.18 -34.12
CA ASP A 371 -18.26 -25.50 -34.30
C ASP A 371 -19.16 -24.40 -33.71
N LYS A 372 -19.30 -24.32 -32.39
CA LYS A 372 -20.31 -23.46 -31.77
C LYS A 372 -20.02 -23.07 -30.30
N ILE A 373 -20.75 -22.06 -29.83
CA ILE A 373 -20.89 -21.70 -28.43
C ILE A 373 -22.29 -22.02 -27.97
N GLU A 374 -22.46 -22.71 -26.84
CA GLU A 374 -23.77 -23.13 -26.32
C GLU A 374 -23.97 -22.64 -24.88
N PHE A 375 -25.12 -22.02 -24.64
CA PHE A 375 -25.68 -21.78 -23.31
C PHE A 375 -26.75 -22.86 -23.05
N LYS A 376 -26.60 -23.64 -21.98
CA LYS A 376 -27.54 -24.69 -21.59
C LYS A 376 -28.08 -24.39 -20.20
N ASN A 377 -29.36 -24.00 -20.14
CA ASN A 377 -30.14 -23.72 -18.93
C ASN A 377 -29.38 -22.74 -17.99
N VAL A 378 -28.78 -21.71 -18.55
CA VAL A 378 -27.91 -20.80 -17.80
C VAL A 378 -28.73 -19.82 -16.99
N SER A 379 -28.57 -19.87 -15.65
CA SER A 379 -29.10 -18.87 -14.73
C SER A 379 -27.97 -18.20 -13.95
N PHE A 380 -28.08 -16.88 -13.80
CA PHE A 380 -27.05 -16.07 -13.14
C PHE A 380 -27.65 -14.98 -12.25
N LYS A 381 -27.01 -14.74 -11.10
CA LYS A 381 -27.35 -13.64 -10.18
C LYS A 381 -26.11 -12.96 -9.65
N TYR A 382 -26.22 -11.64 -9.45
CA TYR A 382 -25.33 -10.89 -8.57
C TYR A 382 -25.91 -10.97 -7.16
N ASP A 383 -25.13 -11.40 -6.19
CA ASP A 383 -25.56 -11.60 -4.79
C ASP A 383 -26.88 -12.38 -4.65
N THR A 384 -28.02 -11.68 -4.47
CA THR A 384 -29.33 -12.31 -4.20
C THR A 384 -30.32 -12.21 -5.36
N LYS A 385 -30.14 -11.26 -6.30
CA LYS A 385 -31.12 -10.99 -7.36
C LYS A 385 -30.75 -11.72 -8.66
N TRP A 386 -31.65 -12.59 -9.15
CA TRP A 386 -31.52 -13.21 -10.45
C TRP A 386 -31.56 -12.18 -11.59
N VAL A 387 -30.54 -12.21 -12.46
CA VAL A 387 -30.41 -11.34 -13.64
C VAL A 387 -30.65 -12.11 -14.92
N LEU A 388 -30.22 -13.35 -15.00
CA LEU A 388 -30.52 -14.27 -16.10
C LEU A 388 -31.22 -15.51 -15.55
N LYS A 389 -32.19 -16.04 -16.31
CA LYS A 389 -32.99 -17.17 -15.93
C LYS A 389 -33.21 -18.09 -17.13
N ASP A 390 -32.73 -19.32 -17.02
CA ASP A 390 -32.91 -20.40 -18.00
C ASP A 390 -32.56 -19.98 -19.44
N ILE A 391 -31.39 -19.38 -19.63
CA ILE A 391 -30.93 -18.99 -20.95
C ILE A 391 -30.46 -20.21 -21.73
N ASN A 392 -31.08 -20.43 -22.88
CA ASN A 392 -30.75 -21.46 -23.84
C ASN A 392 -30.45 -20.80 -25.21
N LEU A 393 -29.18 -20.85 -25.66
CA LEU A 393 -28.73 -20.23 -26.90
C LEU A 393 -27.60 -21.02 -27.51
N THR A 394 -27.67 -21.26 -28.83
CA THR A 394 -26.57 -21.82 -29.62
C THR A 394 -26.10 -20.79 -30.64
N ILE A 395 -24.80 -20.57 -30.71
CA ILE A 395 -24.16 -19.62 -31.63
C ILE A 395 -23.17 -20.40 -32.48
N GLU A 396 -23.51 -20.59 -33.76
CA GLU A 396 -22.68 -21.31 -34.71
C GLU A 396 -21.45 -20.49 -35.12
N LYS A 397 -20.36 -21.17 -35.48
CA LYS A 397 -19.16 -20.53 -35.98
C LYS A 397 -19.46 -19.64 -37.18
N GLY A 398 -18.89 -18.43 -37.17
CA GLY A 398 -19.00 -17.44 -38.24
C GLY A 398 -20.32 -16.69 -38.25
N LYS A 399 -21.22 -16.96 -37.32
CA LYS A 399 -22.49 -16.25 -37.19
C LYS A 399 -22.41 -15.03 -36.30
N THR A 400 -23.23 -14.05 -36.61
CA THR A 400 -23.43 -12.84 -35.80
C THR A 400 -24.77 -12.90 -35.10
N ILE A 401 -24.73 -12.89 -33.74
CA ILE A 401 -25.91 -12.80 -32.88
C ILE A 401 -26.02 -11.38 -32.32
N ALA A 402 -27.20 -10.75 -32.50
CA ALA A 402 -27.49 -9.47 -31.88
C ALA A 402 -28.36 -9.65 -30.64
N LEU A 403 -27.91 -9.17 -29.48
CA LEU A 403 -28.69 -9.12 -28.26
C LEU A 403 -29.37 -7.75 -28.14
N VAL A 404 -30.70 -7.74 -28.09
CA VAL A 404 -31.50 -6.53 -27.96
C VAL A 404 -32.43 -6.61 -26.75
N GLY A 405 -32.87 -5.49 -26.22
CA GLY A 405 -33.76 -5.43 -25.05
C GLY A 405 -33.60 -4.12 -24.27
N GLN A 406 -34.50 -3.89 -23.33
CA GLN A 406 -34.45 -2.71 -22.48
C GLN A 406 -33.19 -2.67 -21.60
N SER A 407 -32.85 -1.48 -21.08
CA SER A 407 -31.76 -1.36 -20.10
C SER A 407 -32.09 -2.22 -18.86
N GLY A 408 -31.10 -2.97 -18.36
CA GLY A 408 -31.28 -3.89 -17.22
C GLY A 408 -31.88 -5.25 -17.58
N SER A 409 -32.14 -5.58 -18.85
CA SER A 409 -32.67 -6.91 -19.26
C SER A 409 -31.66 -8.07 -19.14
N GLY A 410 -30.37 -7.81 -18.86
CA GLY A 410 -29.33 -8.82 -18.68
C GLY A 410 -28.34 -9.00 -19.84
N LYS A 411 -28.39 -8.17 -20.90
CA LYS A 411 -27.53 -8.28 -22.10
C LYS A 411 -26.04 -8.27 -21.76
N SER A 412 -25.55 -7.23 -21.08
CA SER A 412 -24.14 -7.13 -20.70
C SER A 412 -23.72 -8.26 -19.76
N THR A 413 -24.59 -8.64 -18.83
CA THR A 413 -24.34 -9.80 -17.96
C THR A 413 -24.16 -11.09 -18.76
N MET A 414 -25.02 -11.33 -19.75
CA MET A 414 -24.92 -12.53 -20.60
C MET A 414 -23.60 -12.59 -21.36
N VAL A 415 -23.17 -11.46 -21.89
CA VAL A 415 -21.91 -11.33 -22.64
C VAL A 415 -20.69 -11.51 -21.73
N ASP A 416 -20.74 -10.98 -20.49
CA ASP A 416 -19.65 -11.09 -19.50
C ASP A 416 -19.43 -12.53 -18.99
N LEU A 417 -20.42 -13.41 -19.12
CA LEU A 417 -20.28 -14.82 -18.76
C LEU A 417 -19.44 -15.62 -19.75
N ILE A 418 -19.34 -15.20 -21.03
CA ILE A 418 -18.59 -15.91 -22.07
C ILE A 418 -17.07 -15.90 -21.78
N PRO A 419 -16.41 -14.74 -21.51
CA PRO A 419 -15.02 -14.69 -21.10
C PRO A 419 -14.80 -15.11 -19.64
N ARG A 420 -15.85 -15.62 -19.00
CA ARG A 420 -15.83 -16.06 -17.62
C ARG A 420 -15.33 -14.96 -16.68
N TYR A 421 -15.96 -13.75 -16.75
CA TYR A 421 -15.76 -12.73 -15.72
C TYR A 421 -16.50 -13.07 -14.43
N HIS A 422 -17.55 -13.90 -14.55
CA HIS A 422 -18.33 -14.48 -13.47
C HIS A 422 -18.63 -15.96 -13.81
N ASP A 423 -18.78 -16.79 -12.78
CA ASP A 423 -19.21 -18.18 -12.93
C ASP A 423 -20.74 -18.28 -12.82
N VAL A 424 -21.37 -19.03 -13.71
CA VAL A 424 -22.81 -19.29 -13.67
C VAL A 424 -23.17 -20.12 -12.44
N GLN A 425 -24.33 -19.85 -11.82
CA GLN A 425 -24.81 -20.60 -10.68
C GLN A 425 -25.56 -21.88 -11.11
N GLU A 426 -26.32 -21.81 -12.22
CA GLU A 426 -27.03 -22.94 -12.77
C GLU A 426 -26.76 -23.06 -14.26
N GLY A 427 -26.79 -24.28 -14.78
CA GLY A 427 -26.47 -24.55 -16.18
C GLY A 427 -24.99 -24.48 -16.52
N GLU A 428 -24.68 -24.43 -17.80
CA GLU A 428 -23.31 -24.41 -18.29
C GLU A 428 -23.18 -23.65 -19.62
N ILE A 429 -21.96 -23.11 -19.85
CA ILE A 429 -21.55 -22.49 -21.12
C ILE A 429 -20.46 -23.37 -21.72
N LEU A 430 -20.67 -23.79 -22.95
CA LEU A 430 -19.78 -24.68 -23.68
C LEU A 430 -19.22 -23.98 -24.93
N ILE A 431 -17.96 -24.22 -25.23
CA ILE A 431 -17.31 -23.85 -26.49
C ILE A 431 -16.80 -25.14 -27.12
N ASP A 432 -17.32 -25.48 -28.29
CA ASP A 432 -17.04 -26.76 -28.97
C ASP A 432 -17.24 -27.97 -28.05
N GLY A 433 -18.27 -27.94 -27.21
CA GLY A 433 -18.57 -28.98 -26.22
C GLY A 433 -17.74 -28.98 -24.95
N VAL A 434 -16.75 -28.09 -24.84
CA VAL A 434 -15.93 -27.94 -23.62
C VAL A 434 -16.52 -26.85 -22.70
N ASN A 435 -16.79 -27.22 -21.45
CA ASN A 435 -17.29 -26.26 -20.46
C ASN A 435 -16.23 -25.19 -20.16
N VAL A 436 -16.60 -23.91 -20.20
CA VAL A 436 -15.69 -22.79 -19.91
C VAL A 436 -15.08 -22.85 -18.50
N LYS A 437 -15.70 -23.59 -17.57
CA LYS A 437 -15.14 -23.84 -16.24
C LYS A 437 -14.01 -24.89 -16.25
N ALA A 438 -13.92 -25.72 -17.28
CA ALA A 438 -12.94 -26.80 -17.40
C ALA A 438 -11.63 -26.37 -18.06
N THR A 439 -11.51 -25.13 -18.51
CA THR A 439 -10.30 -24.58 -19.17
C THR A 439 -9.63 -23.50 -18.33
N THR A 440 -8.38 -23.14 -18.69
CA THR A 440 -7.73 -21.99 -18.08
C THR A 440 -8.35 -20.67 -18.56
N LEU A 441 -8.37 -19.65 -17.70
CA LEU A 441 -8.82 -18.30 -18.13
C LEU A 441 -7.95 -17.73 -19.25
N HIS A 442 -6.68 -18.09 -19.29
CA HIS A 442 -5.75 -17.68 -20.35
C HIS A 442 -6.16 -18.27 -21.71
N ASP A 443 -6.35 -19.59 -21.78
CA ASP A 443 -6.75 -20.24 -23.03
C ASP A 443 -8.13 -19.74 -23.50
N LEU A 444 -9.09 -19.64 -22.57
CA LEU A 444 -10.43 -19.15 -22.87
C LEU A 444 -10.41 -17.73 -23.46
N ARG A 445 -9.70 -16.82 -22.83
CA ARG A 445 -9.64 -15.39 -23.24
C ARG A 445 -8.71 -15.15 -24.42
N SER A 446 -7.79 -16.06 -24.71
CA SER A 446 -6.91 -15.96 -25.87
C SER A 446 -7.68 -16.00 -27.20
N ILE A 447 -8.76 -16.78 -27.25
CA ILE A 447 -9.62 -16.95 -28.44
C ILE A 447 -10.71 -15.88 -28.56
N MET A 448 -10.78 -14.91 -27.64
CA MET A 448 -11.82 -13.87 -27.58
C MET A 448 -11.23 -12.47 -27.75
N GLY A 449 -11.95 -11.60 -28.42
CA GLY A 449 -11.73 -10.16 -28.48
C GLY A 449 -12.94 -9.41 -27.99
N ASN A 450 -12.71 -8.34 -27.23
CA ASN A 450 -13.77 -7.53 -26.64
C ASN A 450 -13.63 -6.07 -27.07
N VAL A 451 -14.71 -5.47 -27.55
CA VAL A 451 -14.83 -4.04 -27.83
C VAL A 451 -15.95 -3.51 -26.95
N ASN A 452 -15.58 -2.79 -25.90
CA ASN A 452 -16.52 -2.28 -24.89
C ASN A 452 -17.16 -0.95 -25.34
N GLN A 453 -18.28 -0.61 -24.72
CA GLN A 453 -18.98 0.65 -24.89
C GLN A 453 -18.07 1.86 -24.64
N GLU A 454 -17.35 1.88 -23.52
CA GLU A 454 -16.27 2.81 -23.26
C GLU A 454 -14.93 2.21 -23.66
N ALA A 455 -14.27 2.83 -24.63
CA ALA A 455 -12.91 2.45 -25.00
C ALA A 455 -11.92 2.85 -23.92
N ILE A 456 -11.50 1.89 -23.10
CA ILE A 456 -10.50 2.10 -22.06
C ILE A 456 -9.10 2.05 -22.69
N LEU A 457 -8.41 3.19 -22.64
CA LEU A 457 -7.03 3.33 -23.09
C LEU A 457 -6.12 3.62 -21.91
N PHE A 458 -4.88 3.15 -22.00
CA PHE A 458 -3.86 3.37 -20.98
C PHE A 458 -3.05 4.63 -21.30
N ASN A 459 -2.50 5.27 -20.28
CA ASN A 459 -1.59 6.41 -20.46
C ASN A 459 -0.24 5.92 -21.03
N ASP A 460 -0.24 5.66 -22.33
CA ASP A 460 0.86 5.10 -23.09
C ASP A 460 0.79 5.60 -24.55
N THR A 461 1.68 5.12 -25.40
CA THR A 461 1.70 5.45 -26.82
C THR A 461 0.52 4.82 -27.58
N PHE A 462 0.25 5.32 -28.80
CA PHE A 462 -0.69 4.64 -29.72
C PHE A 462 -0.24 3.20 -30.00
N PHE A 463 1.06 3.00 -30.26
CA PHE A 463 1.63 1.68 -30.48
C PHE A 463 1.30 0.71 -29.35
N ASN A 464 1.64 1.08 -28.12
CA ASN A 464 1.42 0.23 -26.95
C ASN A 464 -0.06 -0.01 -26.65
N ASN A 465 -0.93 0.96 -26.93
CA ASN A 465 -2.37 0.78 -26.77
C ASN A 465 -2.96 -0.17 -27.81
N ILE A 466 -2.50 -0.15 -29.05
CA ILE A 466 -2.98 -1.07 -30.09
C ILE A 466 -2.41 -2.47 -29.87
N SER A 467 -1.12 -2.58 -29.53
CA SER A 467 -0.44 -3.86 -29.31
C SER A 467 -0.73 -4.51 -27.95
N PHE A 468 -1.56 -3.91 -27.11
CA PHE A 468 -1.77 -4.27 -25.70
C PHE A 468 -2.05 -5.76 -25.42
N GLY A 469 -2.67 -6.48 -26.34
CA GLY A 469 -3.00 -7.90 -26.16
C GLY A 469 -2.16 -8.86 -27.01
N VAL A 470 -1.09 -8.38 -27.65
CA VAL A 470 -0.26 -9.15 -28.57
C VAL A 470 1.21 -8.95 -28.21
N GLU A 471 1.86 -10.02 -27.75
CA GLU A 471 3.30 -9.99 -27.48
C GLU A 471 4.08 -9.92 -28.81
N ASN A 472 5.15 -9.11 -28.83
CA ASN A 472 6.06 -8.95 -29.99
C ASN A 472 5.38 -8.47 -31.30
N ALA A 473 4.33 -7.65 -31.20
CA ALA A 473 3.72 -7.05 -32.38
C ALA A 473 4.72 -6.13 -33.10
N THR A 474 4.82 -6.26 -34.42
CA THR A 474 5.66 -5.36 -35.22
C THR A 474 4.93 -4.06 -35.50
N LEU A 475 5.68 -2.99 -35.85
CA LEU A 475 5.09 -1.71 -36.22
C LEU A 475 4.21 -1.84 -37.47
N GLU A 476 4.61 -2.65 -38.44
CA GLU A 476 3.86 -2.91 -39.65
C GLU A 476 2.49 -3.53 -39.37
N GLN A 477 2.44 -4.52 -38.46
CA GLN A 477 1.19 -5.14 -38.02
C GLN A 477 0.26 -4.15 -37.33
N VAL A 478 0.82 -3.28 -36.48
CA VAL A 478 0.08 -2.23 -35.78
C VAL A 478 -0.46 -1.18 -36.77
N ILE A 479 0.33 -0.78 -37.75
CA ILE A 479 -0.09 0.13 -38.85
C ILE A 479 -1.23 -0.49 -39.67
N GLU A 480 -1.13 -1.76 -40.04
CA GLU A 480 -2.17 -2.45 -40.78
C GLU A 480 -3.49 -2.51 -39.99
N ALA A 481 -3.43 -2.90 -38.72
CA ALA A 481 -4.59 -2.92 -37.85
C ALA A 481 -5.22 -1.51 -37.69
N ALA A 482 -4.40 -0.48 -37.59
CA ALA A 482 -4.86 0.90 -37.46
C ALA A 482 -5.51 1.40 -38.77
N LYS A 483 -5.00 1.01 -39.96
CA LYS A 483 -5.61 1.31 -41.26
C LYS A 483 -6.99 0.68 -41.39
N ILE A 484 -7.12 -0.59 -41.04
CA ILE A 484 -8.41 -1.31 -41.09
C ILE A 484 -9.43 -0.65 -40.14
N ALA A 485 -8.97 -0.18 -38.97
CA ALA A 485 -9.79 0.53 -37.99
C ALA A 485 -10.03 2.01 -38.30
N ASN A 486 -9.62 2.52 -39.45
CA ASN A 486 -9.69 3.94 -39.82
C ASN A 486 -8.99 4.87 -38.82
N ALA A 487 -7.93 4.38 -38.17
CA ALA A 487 -7.20 5.11 -37.13
C ALA A 487 -5.87 5.69 -37.61
N HIS A 488 -5.29 5.18 -38.70
CA HIS A 488 -3.96 5.52 -39.19
C HIS A 488 -3.76 7.02 -39.43
N ASP A 489 -4.71 7.66 -40.11
CA ASP A 489 -4.55 9.05 -40.55
C ASP A 489 -4.45 10.03 -39.36
N PHE A 490 -5.31 9.90 -38.37
CA PHE A 490 -5.23 10.77 -37.19
C PHE A 490 -4.03 10.45 -36.29
N ILE A 491 -3.55 9.18 -36.28
CA ILE A 491 -2.31 8.83 -35.60
C ILE A 491 -1.12 9.51 -36.26
N MET A 492 -1.03 9.44 -37.58
CA MET A 492 0.06 10.09 -38.35
C MET A 492 0.00 11.61 -38.32
N ALA A 493 -1.18 12.20 -38.12
CA ALA A 493 -1.35 13.63 -37.92
C ALA A 493 -0.91 14.10 -36.49
N SER A 494 -0.62 13.18 -35.58
CA SER A 494 -0.11 13.52 -34.24
C SER A 494 1.43 13.75 -34.29
N GLU A 495 1.95 14.47 -33.29
CA GLU A 495 3.31 15.00 -33.23
C GLU A 495 4.40 13.95 -33.45
N ASN A 496 4.24 12.74 -32.87
CA ASN A 496 5.21 11.64 -32.96
C ASN A 496 4.60 10.37 -33.59
N GLY A 497 3.51 10.48 -34.38
CA GLY A 497 2.86 9.33 -35.01
C GLY A 497 2.48 8.28 -33.93
N TYR A 498 2.86 7.02 -34.19
CA TYR A 498 2.56 5.89 -33.29
C TYR A 498 3.21 5.98 -31.89
N ASP A 499 4.27 6.75 -31.72
CA ASP A 499 4.96 6.97 -30.44
C ASP A 499 4.36 8.12 -29.63
N THR A 500 3.29 8.75 -30.11
CA THR A 500 2.60 9.83 -29.38
C THR A 500 1.90 9.29 -28.14
N MET A 501 2.16 9.92 -26.99
CA MET A 501 1.47 9.65 -25.71
C MET A 501 0.05 10.19 -25.74
N ILE A 502 -0.95 9.33 -25.55
CA ILE A 502 -2.38 9.69 -25.65
C ILE A 502 -2.98 10.28 -24.37
N GLY A 503 -2.20 10.33 -23.28
CA GLY A 503 -2.64 10.86 -21.99
C GLY A 503 -3.49 9.89 -21.18
N ASP A 504 -3.88 10.33 -19.99
CA ASP A 504 -4.68 9.51 -19.08
C ASP A 504 -6.04 9.18 -19.72
N ARG A 505 -6.36 7.88 -19.77
CA ARG A 505 -7.57 7.31 -20.41
C ARG A 505 -7.82 7.82 -21.85
N GLY A 506 -6.78 8.21 -22.56
CA GLY A 506 -6.92 8.80 -23.90
C GLY A 506 -7.60 10.16 -23.88
N GLY A 507 -7.41 10.97 -22.84
CA GLY A 507 -8.08 12.26 -22.64
C GLY A 507 -7.81 13.30 -23.74
N LYS A 508 -6.76 13.09 -24.55
CA LYS A 508 -6.44 13.93 -25.71
C LYS A 508 -7.25 13.57 -26.98
N LEU A 509 -7.99 12.45 -26.95
CA LEU A 509 -8.68 11.88 -28.11
C LEU A 509 -10.19 12.11 -28.03
N SER A 510 -10.83 12.27 -29.18
CA SER A 510 -12.31 12.23 -29.27
C SER A 510 -12.86 10.84 -28.95
N GLY A 511 -14.15 10.74 -28.63
CA GLY A 511 -14.81 9.45 -28.38
C GLY A 511 -14.63 8.45 -29.53
N GLY A 512 -14.82 8.91 -30.77
CA GLY A 512 -14.66 8.10 -31.97
C GLY A 512 -13.20 7.68 -32.22
N GLN A 513 -12.22 8.53 -31.90
CA GLN A 513 -10.80 8.17 -31.98
C GLN A 513 -10.44 7.08 -30.96
N ARG A 514 -10.89 7.22 -29.69
CA ARG A 514 -10.68 6.18 -28.67
C ARG A 514 -11.28 4.85 -29.12
N GLN A 515 -12.50 4.86 -29.67
CA GLN A 515 -13.17 3.66 -30.13
C GLN A 515 -12.42 2.97 -31.27
N ARG A 516 -11.92 3.74 -32.25
CA ARG A 516 -11.12 3.21 -33.37
C ARG A 516 -9.79 2.58 -32.89
N ILE A 517 -9.15 3.12 -31.85
CA ILE A 517 -7.98 2.48 -31.22
C ILE A 517 -8.37 1.16 -30.54
N SER A 518 -9.51 1.10 -29.86
CA SER A 518 -10.02 -0.15 -29.26
C SER A 518 -10.33 -1.21 -30.32
N ILE A 519 -10.88 -0.80 -31.46
CA ILE A 519 -11.14 -1.68 -32.62
C ILE A 519 -9.81 -2.15 -33.23
N ALA A 520 -8.82 -1.26 -33.40
CA ALA A 520 -7.49 -1.62 -33.92
C ALA A 520 -6.82 -2.69 -33.03
N ARG A 521 -6.96 -2.55 -31.70
CA ARG A 521 -6.51 -3.56 -30.70
C ARG A 521 -7.16 -4.92 -30.95
N ALA A 522 -8.45 -4.97 -31.19
CA ALA A 522 -9.19 -6.20 -31.49
C ALA A 522 -8.82 -6.79 -32.86
N ILE A 523 -8.58 -5.96 -33.88
CA ILE A 523 -8.12 -6.38 -35.21
C ILE A 523 -6.75 -7.04 -35.11
N LEU A 524 -5.80 -6.41 -34.42
CA LEU A 524 -4.44 -6.90 -34.25
C LEU A 524 -4.42 -8.26 -33.55
N LYS A 525 -5.24 -8.42 -32.50
CA LYS A 525 -5.38 -9.68 -31.77
C LYS A 525 -5.97 -10.82 -32.63
N ASN A 526 -6.79 -10.49 -33.63
CA ASN A 526 -7.43 -11.41 -34.58
C ASN A 526 -8.14 -12.62 -33.95
N PRO A 527 -9.05 -12.43 -32.99
CA PRO A 527 -9.70 -13.53 -32.28
C PRO A 527 -10.80 -14.19 -33.11
N PRO A 528 -11.05 -15.52 -32.97
CA PRO A 528 -12.17 -16.21 -33.63
C PRO A 528 -13.54 -15.84 -33.07
N ILE A 529 -13.60 -15.43 -31.79
CA ILE A 529 -14.84 -15.00 -31.11
C ILE A 529 -14.72 -13.50 -30.80
N LEU A 530 -15.74 -12.74 -31.18
CA LEU A 530 -15.79 -11.30 -30.97
C LEU A 530 -17.00 -10.94 -30.10
N ILE A 531 -16.77 -10.12 -29.11
CA ILE A 531 -17.76 -9.58 -28.21
C ILE A 531 -17.81 -8.06 -28.39
N LEU A 532 -18.98 -7.54 -28.76
CA LEU A 532 -19.19 -6.12 -29.01
C LEU A 532 -20.26 -5.59 -28.05
N ASP A 533 -19.89 -4.59 -27.22
CA ASP A 533 -20.82 -3.91 -26.34
C ASP A 533 -20.97 -2.46 -26.80
N GLU A 534 -22.09 -2.13 -27.43
CA GLU A 534 -22.56 -0.79 -27.84
C GLU A 534 -21.47 0.21 -28.30
N ALA A 535 -20.63 -0.19 -29.24
CA ALA A 535 -19.43 0.53 -29.63
C ALA A 535 -19.64 1.93 -30.29
N THR A 536 -20.88 2.42 -30.45
CA THR A 536 -21.17 3.64 -31.23
C THR A 536 -22.04 4.69 -30.49
N SER A 537 -22.31 4.51 -29.19
CA SER A 537 -23.10 5.48 -28.42
C SER A 537 -22.36 6.82 -28.25
N ALA A 538 -23.06 7.94 -28.44
CA ALA A 538 -22.58 9.32 -28.23
C ALA A 538 -21.45 9.81 -29.16
N LEU A 539 -21.38 9.31 -30.42
CA LEU A 539 -20.47 9.81 -31.46
C LEU A 539 -21.17 10.80 -32.40
N ASP A 540 -20.39 11.71 -32.98
CA ASP A 540 -20.82 12.52 -34.11
C ASP A 540 -20.99 11.66 -35.37
N THR A 541 -21.80 12.10 -36.33
CA THR A 541 -22.21 11.31 -37.51
C THR A 541 -21.02 10.80 -38.34
N GLU A 542 -19.96 11.62 -38.51
CA GLU A 542 -18.77 11.23 -39.27
C GLU A 542 -17.94 10.18 -38.55
N SER A 543 -17.66 10.40 -37.26
CA SER A 543 -16.96 9.44 -36.41
C SER A 543 -17.73 8.12 -36.29
N GLU A 544 -19.06 8.18 -36.21
CA GLU A 544 -19.92 7.01 -36.17
C GLU A 544 -19.78 6.16 -37.44
N ARG A 545 -19.83 6.79 -38.61
CA ARG A 545 -19.66 6.10 -39.90
C ARG A 545 -18.30 5.39 -39.97
N MET A 546 -17.21 6.06 -39.54
CA MET A 546 -15.87 5.46 -39.55
C MET A 546 -15.76 4.29 -38.55
N VAL A 547 -16.37 4.39 -37.38
CA VAL A 547 -16.41 3.31 -36.40
C VAL A 547 -17.24 2.13 -36.90
N GLN A 548 -18.40 2.40 -37.54
CA GLN A 548 -19.25 1.36 -38.08
C GLN A 548 -18.54 0.57 -39.21
N ASP A 549 -17.88 1.25 -40.16
CA ASP A 549 -17.07 0.62 -41.21
C ASP A 549 -15.93 -0.24 -40.63
N ALA A 550 -15.27 0.24 -39.58
CA ALA A 550 -14.23 -0.51 -38.88
C ALA A 550 -14.80 -1.76 -38.16
N LEU A 551 -15.99 -1.65 -37.54
CA LEU A 551 -16.67 -2.79 -36.90
C LEU A 551 -17.11 -3.85 -37.93
N GLU A 552 -17.66 -3.43 -39.09
CA GLU A 552 -18.05 -4.36 -40.14
C GLU A 552 -16.84 -5.15 -40.69
N LYS A 553 -15.71 -4.46 -40.87
CA LYS A 553 -14.44 -5.12 -41.28
C LYS A 553 -13.95 -6.08 -40.17
N LEU A 554 -14.07 -5.69 -38.92
CA LEU A 554 -13.69 -6.52 -37.77
C LEU A 554 -14.58 -7.76 -37.64
N MET A 555 -15.89 -7.67 -37.87
CA MET A 555 -16.84 -8.77 -37.71
C MET A 555 -16.70 -9.83 -38.84
N LYS A 556 -16.17 -9.46 -39.97
CA LYS A 556 -16.10 -10.33 -41.16
C LYS A 556 -15.33 -11.63 -40.85
N ASN A 557 -15.95 -12.77 -41.15
CA ASN A 557 -15.41 -14.13 -40.90
C ASN A 557 -15.15 -14.48 -39.44
N ARG A 558 -15.81 -13.82 -38.49
CA ARG A 558 -15.72 -14.13 -37.04
C ARG A 558 -17.08 -14.46 -36.45
N THR A 559 -17.07 -15.23 -35.37
CA THR A 559 -18.28 -15.47 -34.58
C THR A 559 -18.48 -14.28 -33.65
N THR A 560 -19.56 -13.54 -33.83
CA THR A 560 -19.76 -12.26 -33.15
C THR A 560 -21.00 -12.29 -32.27
N ILE A 561 -20.87 -11.83 -31.02
CA ILE A 561 -21.98 -11.54 -30.13
C ILE A 561 -21.99 -10.03 -29.89
N ALA A 562 -23.03 -9.35 -30.37
CA ALA A 562 -23.15 -7.92 -30.28
C ALA A 562 -24.33 -7.49 -29.41
N ILE A 563 -24.07 -6.66 -28.39
CA ILE A 563 -25.14 -5.92 -27.72
C ILE A 563 -25.47 -4.74 -28.64
N ALA A 564 -26.65 -4.78 -29.25
CA ALA A 564 -27.01 -3.83 -30.27
C ALA A 564 -28.05 -2.82 -29.74
N HIS A 565 -27.69 -1.56 -29.81
CA HIS A 565 -28.58 -0.43 -29.53
C HIS A 565 -28.94 0.34 -30.80
N ARG A 566 -28.39 -0.03 -31.96
CA ARG A 566 -28.64 0.64 -33.25
C ARG A 566 -29.15 -0.34 -34.31
N LEU A 567 -30.11 0.13 -35.10
CA LEU A 567 -30.76 -0.65 -36.14
C LEU A 567 -29.77 -1.18 -37.20
N SER A 568 -28.69 -0.43 -37.50
CA SER A 568 -27.66 -0.83 -38.48
C SER A 568 -26.95 -2.10 -38.07
N THR A 569 -26.55 -2.24 -36.81
CA THR A 569 -25.90 -3.44 -36.29
C THR A 569 -26.88 -4.62 -36.21
N ILE A 570 -28.16 -4.34 -35.93
CA ILE A 570 -29.20 -5.36 -35.79
C ILE A 570 -29.59 -5.97 -37.15
N ARG A 571 -29.71 -5.15 -38.19
CA ARG A 571 -30.19 -5.59 -39.52
C ARG A 571 -29.28 -6.63 -40.19
N HIS A 572 -27.98 -6.59 -39.90
CA HIS A 572 -26.99 -7.49 -40.52
C HIS A 572 -26.69 -8.71 -39.68
N ALA A 573 -27.34 -8.88 -38.51
CA ALA A 573 -27.18 -10.07 -37.68
C ALA A 573 -27.85 -11.29 -38.33
N ASP A 574 -27.21 -12.45 -38.24
CA ASP A 574 -27.79 -13.74 -38.68
C ASP A 574 -28.99 -14.10 -37.82
N GLU A 575 -28.96 -13.77 -36.55
CA GLU A 575 -30.04 -13.98 -35.60
C GLU A 575 -30.07 -12.84 -34.55
N ILE A 576 -31.26 -12.43 -34.17
CA ILE A 576 -31.53 -11.47 -33.12
C ILE A 576 -32.19 -12.18 -31.96
N CYS A 577 -31.67 -11.99 -30.74
CA CYS A 577 -32.25 -12.51 -29.50
C CYS A 577 -32.75 -11.31 -28.66
N VAL A 578 -34.03 -11.30 -28.36
CA VAL A 578 -34.68 -10.26 -27.55
C VAL A 578 -34.69 -10.71 -26.09
N LEU A 579 -34.00 -9.97 -25.23
CA LEU A 579 -33.98 -10.21 -23.80
C LEU A 579 -34.98 -9.30 -23.08
N HIS A 580 -35.81 -9.95 -22.25
CA HIS A 580 -36.76 -9.29 -21.36
C HIS A 580 -36.73 -9.98 -19.99
N GLU A 581 -36.54 -9.21 -18.92
CA GLU A 581 -36.46 -9.66 -17.52
C GLU A 581 -35.55 -10.90 -17.30
N GLY A 582 -34.43 -10.95 -18.02
CA GLY A 582 -33.44 -12.00 -17.89
C GLY A 582 -33.72 -13.28 -18.67
N GLN A 583 -34.66 -13.26 -19.57
CA GLN A 583 -35.05 -14.39 -20.45
C GLN A 583 -34.99 -13.98 -21.92
N ILE A 584 -34.71 -14.93 -22.81
CA ILE A 584 -34.86 -14.74 -24.26
C ILE A 584 -36.33 -14.99 -24.62
N VAL A 585 -37.06 -13.91 -24.98
CA VAL A 585 -38.49 -13.96 -25.26
C VAL A 585 -38.80 -14.09 -26.75
N GLU A 586 -37.93 -13.59 -27.63
CA GLU A 586 -38.10 -13.69 -29.09
C GLU A 586 -36.74 -13.99 -29.73
N ARG A 587 -36.74 -14.76 -30.82
CA ARG A 587 -35.59 -15.11 -31.65
C ARG A 587 -35.97 -15.14 -33.11
N GLY A 588 -35.12 -14.62 -34.00
CA GLY A 588 -35.33 -14.64 -35.43
C GLY A 588 -34.57 -13.58 -36.17
N LYS A 589 -34.84 -13.41 -37.45
CA LYS A 589 -34.28 -12.33 -38.27
C LYS A 589 -35.07 -11.04 -38.12
N HIS A 590 -34.49 -9.92 -38.55
CA HIS A 590 -35.10 -8.58 -38.45
C HIS A 590 -36.53 -8.54 -38.99
N ASP A 591 -36.77 -9.02 -40.24
CA ASP A 591 -38.08 -8.95 -40.87
C ASP A 591 -39.09 -9.89 -40.22
N GLU A 592 -38.64 -11.08 -39.76
CA GLU A 592 -39.48 -12.07 -39.06
C GLU A 592 -39.98 -11.50 -37.74
N LEU A 593 -39.08 -10.87 -36.95
CA LEU A 593 -39.42 -10.32 -35.66
C LEU A 593 -40.29 -9.04 -35.77
N LEU A 594 -40.12 -8.24 -36.82
CA LEU A 594 -41.02 -7.13 -37.11
C LEU A 594 -42.45 -7.58 -37.40
N ALA A 595 -42.60 -8.70 -38.11
CA ALA A 595 -43.91 -9.30 -38.47
C ALA A 595 -44.64 -9.89 -37.25
N LEU A 596 -43.94 -10.31 -36.19
CA LEU A 596 -44.52 -10.86 -34.96
C LEU A 596 -45.25 -9.81 -34.09
N ASP A 597 -45.06 -8.50 -34.34
CA ASP A 597 -45.65 -7.39 -33.57
C ASP A 597 -45.43 -7.48 -32.06
N GLY A 598 -44.31 -8.05 -31.67
CA GLY A 598 -43.95 -8.38 -30.29
C GLY A 598 -43.05 -7.35 -29.61
N TYR A 599 -42.18 -7.81 -28.71
CA TYR A 599 -41.23 -6.97 -27.98
C TYR A 599 -40.22 -6.30 -28.90
N TYR A 600 -39.73 -6.99 -29.92
CA TYR A 600 -38.79 -6.47 -30.90
C TYR A 600 -39.32 -5.24 -31.65
N LYS A 601 -40.55 -5.34 -32.18
CA LYS A 601 -41.16 -4.21 -32.90
C LYS A 601 -41.34 -3.02 -32.00
N ARG A 602 -41.79 -3.18 -30.77
CA ARG A 602 -41.92 -2.08 -29.78
C ARG A 602 -40.60 -1.40 -29.52
N LEU A 603 -39.47 -2.15 -29.46
CA LEU A 603 -38.13 -1.59 -29.30
C LEU A 603 -37.72 -0.78 -30.54
N CYS A 604 -38.00 -1.28 -31.75
CA CYS A 604 -37.74 -0.57 -33.01
C CYS A 604 -38.55 0.74 -33.11
N ASP A 605 -39.84 0.71 -32.78
CA ASP A 605 -40.72 1.90 -32.82
C ASP A 605 -40.25 2.97 -31.83
N MET A 606 -39.81 2.57 -30.64
CA MET A 606 -39.23 3.51 -29.67
C MET A 606 -37.87 4.12 -30.12
N GLN A 607 -37.10 3.42 -30.96
CA GLN A 607 -35.85 3.93 -31.52
C GLN A 607 -36.05 4.84 -32.72
N GLN A 608 -37.10 4.60 -33.53
CA GLN A 608 -37.44 5.46 -34.68
C GLN A 608 -38.08 6.79 -34.25
N MET A 609 -38.67 6.86 -33.05
CA MET A 609 -39.21 8.08 -32.48
C MET A 609 -38.15 9.00 -31.82
N ARG A 610 -36.90 8.58 -31.76
CA ARG A 610 -35.76 9.36 -31.28
C ARG A 610 -34.86 9.76 -32.43
#